data_72bd33550be80b9ffb3c9501018fe5d1
#
_entry.id   72bd33550be80b9ffb3c9501018fe5d1
#
_cell.length_a   1.000
_cell.length_b   1.000
_cell.length_c   1.000
_cell.angle_alpha   90.00
_cell.angle_beta   90.00
_cell.angle_gamma   90.00
#
_symmetry.space_group_name_H-M   'P 1'
#
loop_
_entity.id
_entity.type
_entity.pdbx_description
1 polymer ?
#
loop_
_entity_poly.entity_id
_entity_poly.type
_entity_poly.pdbx_seq_one_letter_code
_entity_poly.pdbx_strand_id
1 'polypeptide(L)'
;MQKLVILPGWGGTKETWQQFTDLAKQDFDVQVINLPCFGDEPCPSEPWGIERYADFVKSKISNIQYPITLLAHSFGGQVAAYFASQNPEMIDKLILFAPALFRKRKGLRRILFAIAAKIGKLIFRLPYIEKFDVWAKKVLYKTADSPDYNGTSGIKREIFKKIVRQDLTEYLPKISVPTLLVQGNFDKYVPIEDSEKAAKLIPNAKLEIVQFGRHGMHFQLPKILYKIIYDFAH
;
A
#
# COMPACT_ATOMS: atom_id res chain seq x y z
N MET A 1 -7.48 1.10 27.32
CA MET A 1 -6.45 1.32 26.30
C MET A 1 -7.14 1.63 24.99
N GLN A 2 -6.61 2.59 24.22
CA GLN A 2 -7.15 2.95 22.90
C GLN A 2 -6.96 1.78 21.92
N LYS A 3 -7.96 1.51 21.08
CA LYS A 3 -7.90 0.44 20.08
C LYS A 3 -7.06 0.89 18.88
N LEU A 4 -5.99 0.15 18.59
CA LEU A 4 -5.15 0.32 17.40
C LEU A 4 -5.36 -0.84 16.44
N VAL A 5 -5.99 -0.55 15.31
CA VAL A 5 -6.16 -1.53 14.22
C VAL A 5 -5.07 -1.29 13.18
N ILE A 6 -4.39 -2.37 12.75
CA ILE A 6 -3.29 -2.31 11.79
C ILE A 6 -3.65 -3.07 10.51
N LEU A 7 -3.53 -2.40 9.37
CA LEU A 7 -3.65 -3.01 8.04
C LEU A 7 -2.27 -3.11 7.39
N PRO A 8 -1.71 -4.33 7.23
CA PRO A 8 -0.44 -4.56 6.55
C PRO A 8 -0.47 -4.17 5.07
N GLY A 9 0.72 -3.98 4.49
CA GLY A 9 0.89 -3.80 3.05
C GLY A 9 0.76 -5.11 2.26
N TRP A 10 1.01 -5.04 0.96
CA TRP A 10 1.00 -6.22 0.08
C TRP A 10 2.03 -7.26 0.55
N GLY A 11 1.58 -8.49 0.76
CA GLY A 11 2.43 -9.55 1.30
C GLY A 11 2.69 -9.49 2.81
N GLY A 12 2.25 -8.41 3.48
CA GLY A 12 2.40 -8.26 4.92
C GLY A 12 1.32 -9.04 5.68
N THR A 13 1.69 -9.51 6.86
CA THR A 13 0.83 -10.27 7.77
C THR A 13 1.06 -9.82 9.22
N LYS A 14 0.28 -10.34 10.17
CA LYS A 14 0.48 -10.09 11.61
C LYS A 14 1.90 -10.43 12.08
N GLU A 15 2.51 -11.48 11.51
CA GLU A 15 3.86 -11.92 11.84
C GLU A 15 4.90 -10.86 11.41
N THR A 16 4.71 -10.23 10.25
CA THR A 16 5.62 -9.18 9.76
C THR A 16 5.56 -7.90 10.60
N TRP A 17 4.49 -7.73 11.40
CA TRP A 17 4.30 -6.59 12.29
C TRP A 17 4.65 -6.89 13.75
N GLN A 18 5.10 -8.12 14.07
CA GLN A 18 5.33 -8.57 15.45
C GLN A 18 6.22 -7.62 16.27
N GLN A 19 7.37 -7.20 15.71
CA GLN A 19 8.29 -6.30 16.42
C GLN A 19 7.66 -4.95 16.78
N PHE A 20 6.83 -4.41 15.90
CA PHE A 20 6.09 -3.17 16.16
C PHE A 20 4.96 -3.40 17.17
N THR A 21 4.18 -4.48 17.02
CA THR A 21 3.05 -4.76 17.90
C THR A 21 3.48 -5.05 19.33
N ASP A 22 4.64 -5.67 19.54
CA ASP A 22 5.19 -5.92 20.88
C ASP A 22 5.52 -4.61 21.62
N LEU A 23 5.93 -3.57 20.90
CA LEU A 23 6.08 -2.23 21.47
C LEU A 23 4.71 -1.57 21.71
N ALA A 24 3.84 -1.61 20.73
CA ALA A 24 2.56 -0.90 20.75
C ALA A 24 1.57 -1.43 21.81
N LYS A 25 1.64 -2.73 22.14
CA LYS A 25 0.80 -3.36 23.17
C LYS A 25 1.00 -2.80 24.58
N GLN A 26 2.04 -2.02 24.81
CA GLN A 26 2.26 -1.36 26.11
C GLN A 26 1.22 -0.25 26.35
N ASP A 27 0.74 0.41 25.28
CA ASP A 27 -0.14 1.58 25.37
C ASP A 27 -1.46 1.42 24.60
N PHE A 28 -1.54 0.44 23.69
CA PHE A 28 -2.71 0.20 22.83
C PHE A 28 -3.25 -1.23 22.97
N ASP A 29 -4.55 -1.37 22.80
CA ASP A 29 -5.19 -2.65 22.47
C ASP A 29 -5.01 -2.89 20.97
N VAL A 30 -4.02 -3.72 20.59
CA VAL A 30 -3.57 -3.86 19.21
C VAL A 30 -4.25 -5.04 18.51
N GLN A 31 -4.82 -4.79 17.33
CA GLN A 31 -5.33 -5.80 16.42
C GLN A 31 -4.73 -5.64 15.03
N VAL A 32 -4.03 -6.65 14.52
CA VAL A 32 -3.56 -6.70 13.13
C VAL A 32 -4.54 -7.53 12.31
N ILE A 33 -5.05 -6.97 11.22
CA ILE A 33 -5.97 -7.66 10.30
C ILE A 33 -5.19 -8.10 9.07
N ASN A 34 -5.00 -9.41 8.91
CA ASN A 34 -4.51 -9.96 7.65
C ASN A 34 -5.54 -9.68 6.55
N LEU A 35 -5.08 -9.13 5.44
CA LEU A 35 -5.95 -8.89 4.29
C LEU A 35 -6.10 -10.18 3.46
N PRO A 36 -7.22 -10.40 2.76
CA PRO A 36 -7.42 -11.56 1.91
C PRO A 36 -6.26 -11.82 0.94
N CYS A 37 -5.89 -13.08 0.79
CA CYS A 37 -4.69 -13.61 0.13
C CYS A 37 -3.39 -13.52 0.95
N PHE A 38 -3.42 -13.06 2.20
CA PHE A 38 -2.22 -12.95 3.03
C PHE A 38 -2.42 -13.59 4.40
N GLY A 39 -1.37 -14.23 4.93
CA GLY A 39 -1.43 -14.96 6.19
C GLY A 39 -2.46 -16.08 6.15
N ASP A 40 -3.34 -16.09 7.13
CA ASP A 40 -4.43 -17.07 7.31
C ASP A 40 -5.72 -16.69 6.56
N GLU A 41 -5.79 -15.51 5.92
CA GLU A 41 -6.98 -15.12 5.16
C GLU A 41 -6.96 -15.68 3.73
N PRO A 42 -7.99 -16.43 3.34
CA PRO A 42 -8.07 -17.01 2.00
C PRO A 42 -8.18 -15.92 0.92
N CYS A 43 -7.77 -16.27 -0.30
CA CYS A 43 -8.05 -15.42 -1.44
C CYS A 43 -9.54 -15.44 -1.79
N PRO A 44 -10.11 -14.32 -2.25
CA PRO A 44 -11.47 -14.31 -2.79
C PRO A 44 -11.54 -15.09 -4.11
N SER A 45 -12.74 -15.49 -4.50
CA SER A 45 -13.00 -16.22 -5.75
C SER A 45 -12.88 -15.34 -7.00
N GLU A 46 -12.98 -14.01 -6.85
CA GLU A 46 -12.87 -13.01 -7.92
C GLU A 46 -11.86 -11.91 -7.55
N PRO A 47 -11.27 -11.18 -8.54
CA PRO A 47 -10.33 -10.09 -8.25
C PRO A 47 -11.02 -8.90 -7.57
N TRP A 48 -10.70 -8.66 -6.29
CA TRP A 48 -11.20 -7.52 -5.53
C TRP A 48 -10.47 -6.21 -5.89
N GLY A 49 -11.21 -5.09 -5.82
CA GLY A 49 -10.68 -3.74 -5.71
C GLY A 49 -10.64 -3.30 -4.24
N ILE A 50 -10.17 -2.08 -3.99
CA ILE A 50 -10.04 -1.51 -2.63
C ILE A 50 -11.40 -1.44 -1.91
N GLU A 51 -12.50 -1.27 -2.64
CA GLU A 51 -13.86 -1.20 -2.10
C GLU A 51 -14.21 -2.48 -1.33
N ARG A 52 -13.99 -3.64 -1.96
CA ARG A 52 -14.23 -4.94 -1.33
C ARG A 52 -13.29 -5.24 -0.17
N TYR A 53 -12.04 -4.78 -0.25
CA TYR A 53 -11.11 -4.86 0.88
C TYR A 53 -11.56 -3.98 2.03
N ALA A 54 -12.10 -2.79 1.78
CA ALA A 54 -12.66 -1.92 2.81
C ALA A 54 -13.91 -2.53 3.47
N ASP A 55 -14.81 -3.16 2.70
CA ASP A 55 -15.95 -3.91 3.22
C ASP A 55 -15.50 -5.08 4.12
N PHE A 56 -14.46 -5.80 3.70
CA PHE A 56 -13.84 -6.84 4.50
C PHE A 56 -13.29 -6.29 5.82
N VAL A 57 -12.54 -5.19 5.80
CA VAL A 57 -12.05 -4.53 7.02
C VAL A 57 -13.21 -4.14 7.92
N LYS A 58 -14.27 -3.55 7.37
CA LYS A 58 -15.50 -3.20 8.11
C LYS A 58 -16.08 -4.39 8.85
N SER A 59 -16.16 -5.55 8.19
CA SER A 59 -16.67 -6.78 8.79
C SER A 59 -15.80 -7.30 9.95
N LYS A 60 -14.47 -7.17 9.83
CA LYS A 60 -13.51 -7.62 10.87
C LYS A 60 -13.49 -6.73 12.12
N ILE A 61 -13.93 -5.49 12.00
CA ILE A 61 -13.98 -4.55 13.11
C ILE A 61 -15.41 -4.28 13.62
N SER A 62 -16.44 -4.92 13.06
CA SER A 62 -17.83 -4.68 13.40
C SER A 62 -18.18 -4.86 14.90
N ASN A 63 -17.41 -5.70 15.60
CA ASN A 63 -17.60 -5.99 17.04
C ASN A 63 -16.66 -5.16 17.95
N ILE A 64 -15.96 -4.19 17.40
CA ILE A 64 -15.04 -3.32 18.16
C ILE A 64 -15.80 -2.09 18.62
N GLN A 65 -15.48 -1.60 19.80
CA GLN A 65 -15.99 -0.31 20.26
C GLN A 65 -15.30 0.83 19.48
N TYR A 66 -16.08 1.69 18.86
CA TYR A 66 -15.62 2.85 18.11
C TYR A 66 -15.57 4.12 18.96
N PRO A 67 -14.81 5.15 18.51
CA PRO A 67 -13.91 5.17 17.33
C PRO A 67 -12.56 4.50 17.61
N ILE A 68 -11.86 4.08 16.53
CA ILE A 68 -10.55 3.41 16.58
C ILE A 68 -9.43 4.29 16.01
N THR A 69 -8.18 4.03 16.42
CA THR A 69 -6.99 4.49 15.66
C THR A 69 -6.67 3.44 14.58
N LEU A 70 -6.64 3.87 13.32
CA LEU A 70 -6.36 3.00 12.18
C LEU A 70 -4.97 3.30 11.60
N LEU A 71 -4.03 2.36 11.78
CA LEU A 71 -2.69 2.39 11.18
C LEU A 71 -2.64 1.50 9.96
N ALA A 72 -2.19 2.03 8.84
CA ALA A 72 -2.18 1.25 7.61
C ALA A 72 -0.94 1.52 6.73
N HIS A 73 -0.36 0.46 6.19
CA HIS A 73 0.87 0.49 5.42
C HIS A 73 0.63 0.21 3.93
N SER A 74 1.24 1.00 3.05
CA SER A 74 1.33 0.72 1.61
C SER A 74 -0.03 0.39 0.97
N PHE A 75 -0.27 -0.85 0.53
CA PHE A 75 -1.57 -1.33 0.04
C PHE A 75 -2.66 -1.25 1.12
N GLY A 76 -2.36 -1.66 2.37
CA GLY A 76 -3.29 -1.45 3.48
C GLY A 76 -3.62 0.03 3.67
N GLY A 77 -2.67 0.94 3.42
CA GLY A 77 -2.88 2.39 3.41
C GLY A 77 -3.85 2.85 2.33
N GLN A 78 -3.82 2.21 1.15
CA GLN A 78 -4.80 2.45 0.09
C GLN A 78 -6.22 2.04 0.54
N VAL A 79 -6.35 0.86 1.15
CA VAL A 79 -7.61 0.36 1.70
C VAL A 79 -8.13 1.27 2.82
N ALA A 80 -7.26 1.66 3.76
CA ALA A 80 -7.61 2.50 4.90
C ALA A 80 -8.04 3.92 4.49
N ALA A 81 -7.37 4.52 3.50
CA ALA A 81 -7.74 5.84 3.00
C ALA A 81 -9.14 5.83 2.34
N TYR A 82 -9.43 4.80 1.55
CA TYR A 82 -10.79 4.62 1.01
C TYR A 82 -11.79 4.39 2.14
N PHE A 83 -11.50 3.48 3.07
CA PHE A 83 -12.35 3.18 4.21
C PHE A 83 -12.68 4.43 5.03
N ALA A 84 -11.67 5.23 5.38
CA ALA A 84 -11.83 6.47 6.14
C ALA A 84 -12.68 7.53 5.42
N SER A 85 -12.59 7.58 4.09
CA SER A 85 -13.41 8.48 3.28
C SER A 85 -14.89 8.11 3.24
N GLN A 86 -15.23 6.84 3.55
CA GLN A 86 -16.60 6.31 3.51
C GLN A 86 -17.21 6.14 4.91
N ASN A 87 -16.40 5.96 5.95
CA ASN A 87 -16.84 5.65 7.32
C ASN A 87 -16.04 6.49 8.35
N PRO A 88 -16.05 7.82 8.26
CA PRO A 88 -15.25 8.66 9.17
C PRO A 88 -15.67 8.50 10.65
N GLU A 89 -16.93 8.19 10.91
CA GLU A 89 -17.48 7.98 12.27
C GLU A 89 -16.87 6.78 13.01
N MET A 90 -16.25 5.85 12.29
CA MET A 90 -15.60 4.67 12.86
C MET A 90 -14.15 4.91 13.26
N ILE A 91 -13.56 6.06 12.89
CA ILE A 91 -12.13 6.34 13.04
C ILE A 91 -11.93 7.60 13.87
N ASP A 92 -11.16 7.50 14.97
CA ASP A 92 -10.67 8.63 15.73
C ASP A 92 -9.46 9.29 15.06
N LYS A 93 -8.48 8.48 14.70
CA LYS A 93 -7.24 8.92 14.03
C LYS A 93 -6.84 7.96 12.93
N LEU A 94 -6.39 8.49 11.80
CA LEU A 94 -5.87 7.72 10.67
C LEU A 94 -4.36 7.93 10.55
N ILE A 95 -3.61 6.83 10.46
CA ILE A 95 -2.16 6.85 10.25
C ILE A 95 -1.83 6.08 8.98
N LEU A 96 -1.33 6.78 7.98
CA LEU A 96 -0.98 6.24 6.68
C LEU A 96 0.55 6.17 6.54
N PHE A 97 1.10 4.99 6.69
CA PHE A 97 2.52 4.74 6.57
C PHE A 97 2.89 4.30 5.15
N ALA A 98 3.69 5.10 4.46
CA ALA A 98 4.12 4.87 3.06
C ALA A 98 2.97 4.41 2.14
N PRO A 99 1.82 5.12 2.11
CA PRO A 99 0.59 4.63 1.50
C PRO A 99 0.65 4.67 -0.04
N ALA A 100 0.18 3.61 -0.71
CA ALA A 100 0.15 3.53 -2.18
C ALA A 100 -1.13 4.16 -2.76
N LEU A 101 -1.31 5.48 -2.64
CA LEU A 101 -2.59 6.18 -2.91
C LEU A 101 -2.83 6.53 -4.37
N PHE A 102 -1.77 6.69 -5.16
CA PHE A 102 -1.89 7.17 -6.51
C PHE A 102 -1.51 6.12 -7.54
N ARG A 103 -2.23 6.14 -8.67
CA ARG A 103 -1.89 5.28 -9.80
C ARG A 103 -0.47 5.60 -10.28
N LYS A 104 0.40 4.60 -10.31
CA LYS A 104 1.75 4.76 -10.88
C LYS A 104 1.65 5.24 -12.32
N ARG A 105 2.09 6.47 -12.60
CA ARG A 105 2.21 6.97 -13.96
C ARG A 105 3.19 6.07 -14.71
N LYS A 106 2.82 5.68 -15.92
CA LYS A 106 3.78 4.99 -16.82
C LYS A 106 4.93 5.95 -17.04
N GLY A 107 6.07 5.72 -16.41
CA GLY A 107 7.24 6.58 -16.60
C GLY A 107 7.56 6.69 -18.08
N LEU A 108 8.06 7.85 -18.52
CA LEU A 108 8.41 8.11 -19.92
C LEU A 108 9.29 6.99 -20.51
N ARG A 109 10.19 6.41 -19.70
CA ARG A 109 10.98 5.23 -20.05
C ARG A 109 10.11 4.04 -20.45
N ARG A 110 9.02 3.76 -19.74
CA ARG A 110 8.12 2.63 -20.03
C ARG A 110 7.30 2.88 -21.30
N ILE A 111 6.98 4.14 -21.59
CA ILE A 111 6.34 4.56 -22.86
C ILE A 111 7.33 4.41 -24.01
N LEU A 112 8.56 4.88 -23.85
CA LEU A 112 9.64 4.73 -24.84
C LEU A 112 9.97 3.26 -25.10
N PHE A 113 10.04 2.42 -24.04
CA PHE A 113 10.22 0.97 -24.18
C PHE A 113 9.03 0.30 -24.88
N ALA A 114 7.79 0.72 -24.61
CA ALA A 114 6.63 0.18 -25.31
C ALA A 114 6.60 0.57 -26.79
N ILE A 115 7.04 1.77 -27.11
CA ILE A 115 7.22 2.24 -28.50
C ILE A 115 8.37 1.45 -29.18
N ALA A 116 9.52 1.34 -28.52
CA ALA A 116 10.65 0.55 -29.03
C ALA A 116 10.29 -0.92 -29.23
N ALA A 117 9.51 -1.51 -28.32
CA ALA A 117 9.02 -2.90 -28.45
C ALA A 117 8.00 -3.05 -29.62
N LYS A 118 7.17 -2.02 -29.90
CA LYS A 118 6.29 -2.03 -31.06
C LYS A 118 7.08 -1.90 -32.38
N ILE A 119 8.07 -1.02 -32.41
CA ILE A 119 8.98 -0.84 -33.56
C ILE A 119 9.82 -2.11 -33.73
N GLY A 120 10.34 -2.67 -32.64
CA GLY A 120 11.06 -3.94 -32.65
C GLY A 120 10.21 -5.08 -33.23
N LYS A 121 8.93 -5.22 -32.85
CA LYS A 121 8.03 -6.22 -33.45
C LYS A 121 7.85 -6.06 -34.96
N LEU A 122 7.94 -4.84 -35.48
CA LEU A 122 7.85 -4.59 -36.92
C LEU A 122 9.14 -4.97 -37.66
N ILE A 123 10.30 -4.74 -37.03
CA ILE A 123 11.63 -5.09 -37.52
C ILE A 123 11.90 -6.60 -37.37
N PHE A 124 11.42 -7.24 -36.29
CA PHE A 124 11.60 -8.68 -35.96
C PHE A 124 10.63 -9.62 -36.74
N ARG A 125 9.85 -9.12 -37.65
CA ARG A 125 9.16 -9.96 -38.66
C ARG A 125 10.09 -10.58 -39.72
N LEU A 126 11.39 -10.30 -39.64
CA LEU A 126 12.42 -10.89 -40.47
C LEU A 126 12.85 -12.26 -39.91
N PRO A 127 12.92 -13.33 -40.71
CA PRO A 127 13.00 -14.73 -40.25
C PRO A 127 14.29 -15.16 -39.54
N TYR A 128 15.27 -14.28 -39.35
CA TYR A 128 16.56 -14.58 -38.75
C TYR A 128 16.72 -14.20 -37.26
N ILE A 129 15.70 -13.66 -36.59
CA ILE A 129 15.89 -13.01 -35.29
C ILE A 129 15.03 -13.65 -34.17
N GLU A 130 14.40 -14.80 -34.36
CA GLU A 130 13.55 -15.47 -33.36
C GLU A 130 14.26 -15.78 -32.04
N LYS A 131 15.56 -16.08 -32.05
CA LYS A 131 16.34 -16.35 -30.84
C LYS A 131 16.58 -15.11 -29.95
N PHE A 132 16.57 -13.92 -30.53
CA PHE A 132 16.74 -12.67 -29.81
C PHE A 132 15.44 -12.19 -29.12
N ASP A 133 14.27 -12.59 -29.63
CA ASP A 133 12.97 -12.21 -29.09
C ASP A 133 12.74 -12.77 -27.66
N VAL A 134 13.16 -13.99 -27.41
CA VAL A 134 13.03 -14.64 -26.07
C VAL A 134 13.92 -13.94 -25.02
N TRP A 135 15.16 -13.59 -25.40
CA TRP A 135 16.08 -12.89 -24.52
C TRP A 135 15.66 -11.45 -24.28
N ALA A 136 15.28 -10.73 -25.31
CA ALA A 136 14.79 -9.35 -25.21
C ALA A 136 13.50 -9.26 -24.38
N LYS A 137 12.56 -10.21 -24.55
CA LYS A 137 11.37 -10.33 -23.68
C LYS A 137 11.76 -10.58 -22.23
N LYS A 138 12.71 -11.49 -21.96
CA LYS A 138 13.16 -11.82 -20.60
C LYS A 138 13.82 -10.64 -19.89
N VAL A 139 14.62 -9.84 -20.61
CA VAL A 139 15.23 -8.59 -20.11
C VAL A 139 14.17 -7.50 -19.91
N LEU A 140 13.26 -7.33 -20.87
CA LEU A 140 12.16 -6.36 -20.77
C LEU A 140 11.22 -6.64 -19.58
N TYR A 141 10.87 -7.91 -19.37
CA TYR A 141 10.03 -8.31 -18.24
C TYR A 141 10.75 -8.13 -16.90
N LYS A 142 12.06 -8.43 -16.84
CA LYS A 142 12.86 -8.29 -15.63
C LYS A 142 13.05 -6.83 -15.19
N THR A 143 13.03 -5.88 -16.12
CA THR A 143 13.17 -4.44 -15.84
C THR A 143 11.84 -3.71 -15.65
N ALA A 144 10.72 -4.32 -16.08
CA ALA A 144 9.39 -3.71 -16.05
C ALA A 144 8.55 -4.14 -14.83
N ASP A 145 8.91 -5.25 -14.15
CA ASP A 145 8.10 -5.85 -13.11
C ASP A 145 8.59 -5.49 -11.70
N SER A 146 7.65 -5.10 -10.83
CA SER A 146 7.94 -5.00 -9.39
C SER A 146 8.18 -6.40 -8.82
N PRO A 147 9.05 -6.55 -7.80
CA PRO A 147 9.25 -7.84 -7.11
C PRO A 147 7.93 -8.47 -6.64
N ASP A 148 6.97 -7.64 -6.22
CA ASP A 148 5.65 -8.06 -5.76
C ASP A 148 4.82 -8.71 -6.87
N TYR A 149 4.94 -8.23 -8.12
CA TYR A 149 4.25 -8.83 -9.26
C TYR A 149 4.82 -10.21 -9.64
N ASN A 150 6.14 -10.33 -9.60
CA ASN A 150 6.82 -11.61 -9.95
C ASN A 150 6.55 -12.72 -8.94
N GLY A 151 6.31 -12.36 -7.67
CA GLY A 151 5.95 -13.30 -6.59
C GLY A 151 4.49 -13.74 -6.59
N THR A 152 3.65 -13.31 -7.57
CA THR A 152 2.21 -13.60 -7.56
C THR A 152 1.77 -14.42 -8.77
N SER A 153 0.75 -15.28 -8.57
CA SER A 153 0.12 -16.10 -9.60
C SER A 153 -1.40 -16.13 -9.40
N GLY A 154 -2.13 -16.63 -10.37
CA GLY A 154 -3.59 -16.83 -10.28
C GLY A 154 -4.36 -15.55 -9.90
N ILE A 155 -5.36 -15.72 -9.03
CA ILE A 155 -6.24 -14.65 -8.57
C ILE A 155 -5.47 -13.50 -7.90
N LYS A 156 -4.43 -13.80 -7.13
CA LYS A 156 -3.60 -12.81 -6.45
C LYS A 156 -2.93 -11.85 -7.44
N ARG A 157 -2.49 -12.36 -8.60
CA ARG A 157 -1.93 -11.54 -9.68
C ARG A 157 -2.99 -10.61 -10.30
N GLU A 158 -4.20 -11.10 -10.50
CA GLU A 158 -5.29 -10.27 -11.04
C GLU A 158 -5.72 -9.18 -10.06
N ILE A 159 -5.77 -9.49 -8.77
CA ILE A 159 -5.98 -8.50 -7.69
C ILE A 159 -4.88 -7.44 -7.75
N PHE A 160 -3.60 -7.85 -7.78
CA PHE A 160 -2.48 -6.90 -7.86
C PHE A 160 -2.60 -5.94 -9.05
N LYS A 161 -2.94 -6.47 -10.25
CA LYS A 161 -3.16 -5.65 -11.45
C LYS A 161 -4.31 -4.65 -11.26
N LYS A 162 -5.35 -5.02 -10.52
CA LYS A 162 -6.52 -4.18 -10.28
C LYS A 162 -6.16 -3.04 -9.32
N ILE A 163 -5.57 -3.35 -8.16
CA ILE A 163 -5.27 -2.37 -7.11
C ILE A 163 -4.23 -1.34 -7.53
N VAL A 164 -3.16 -1.73 -8.26
CA VAL A 164 -2.13 -0.78 -8.73
C VAL A 164 -2.62 0.19 -9.81
N ARG A 165 -3.82 -0.01 -10.34
CA ARG A 165 -4.47 0.88 -11.31
C ARG A 165 -5.46 1.83 -10.66
N GLN A 166 -5.86 1.57 -9.41
CA GLN A 166 -6.76 2.44 -8.68
C GLN A 166 -6.02 3.72 -8.26
N ASP A 167 -6.75 4.82 -8.22
CA ASP A 167 -6.26 6.14 -7.83
C ASP A 167 -7.25 6.75 -6.85
N LEU A 168 -6.75 7.20 -5.71
CA LEU A 168 -7.60 7.70 -4.63
C LEU A 168 -7.72 9.22 -4.60
N THR A 169 -7.24 9.93 -5.60
CA THR A 169 -7.23 11.40 -5.62
C THR A 169 -8.61 12.01 -5.29
N GLU A 170 -9.71 11.39 -5.72
CA GLU A 170 -11.08 11.86 -5.46
C GLU A 170 -11.62 11.55 -4.05
N TYR A 171 -10.99 10.60 -3.35
CA TYR A 171 -11.41 10.18 -2.00
C TYR A 171 -10.67 10.92 -0.89
N LEU A 172 -9.42 11.33 -1.13
CA LEU A 172 -8.57 11.96 -0.12
C LEU A 172 -9.20 13.24 0.48
N PRO A 173 -9.84 14.15 -0.30
CA PRO A 173 -10.50 15.32 0.26
C PRO A 173 -11.71 15.00 1.16
N LYS A 174 -12.24 13.78 1.10
CA LYS A 174 -13.38 13.32 1.91
C LYS A 174 -12.96 12.75 3.27
N ILE A 175 -11.66 12.57 3.51
CA ILE A 175 -11.14 12.13 4.80
C ILE A 175 -11.19 13.30 5.77
N SER A 176 -12.15 13.29 6.69
CA SER A 176 -12.36 14.37 7.66
C SER A 176 -11.66 14.16 9.00
N VAL A 177 -11.19 12.95 9.27
CA VAL A 177 -10.54 12.61 10.54
C VAL A 177 -9.08 13.10 10.60
N PRO A 178 -8.54 13.39 11.79
CA PRO A 178 -7.13 13.70 11.97
C PRO A 178 -6.25 12.62 11.33
N THR A 179 -5.38 13.02 10.43
CA THR A 179 -4.58 12.08 9.63
C THR A 179 -3.09 12.37 9.75
N LEU A 180 -2.30 11.33 10.01
CA LEU A 180 -0.84 11.37 9.96
C LEU A 180 -0.35 10.55 8.77
N LEU A 181 0.42 11.18 7.90
CA LEU A 181 1.20 10.51 6.88
C LEU A 181 2.63 10.32 7.40
N VAL A 182 3.15 9.10 7.35
CA VAL A 182 4.54 8.80 7.72
C VAL A 182 5.28 8.27 6.49
N GLN A 183 6.36 8.93 6.10
CA GLN A 183 7.11 8.58 4.90
C GLN A 183 8.60 8.50 5.18
N GLY A 184 9.25 7.42 4.74
CA GLY A 184 10.70 7.31 4.76
C GLY A 184 11.33 8.00 3.54
N ASN A 185 12.37 8.80 3.73
CA ASN A 185 13.03 9.49 2.61
C ASN A 185 13.86 8.56 1.70
N PHE A 186 14.10 7.31 2.12
CA PHE A 186 14.77 6.26 1.32
C PHE A 186 13.80 5.18 0.83
N ASP A 187 12.50 5.47 0.84
CA ASP A 187 11.49 4.58 0.25
C ASP A 187 11.65 4.51 -1.28
N LYS A 188 11.85 3.29 -1.80
CA LYS A 188 11.99 3.04 -3.25
C LYS A 188 10.69 2.59 -3.93
N TYR A 189 9.63 2.36 -3.15
CA TYR A 189 8.33 1.86 -3.65
C TYR A 189 7.30 2.98 -3.80
N VAL A 190 7.22 3.85 -2.79
CA VAL A 190 6.32 5.01 -2.77
C VAL A 190 7.18 6.28 -2.74
N PRO A 191 7.11 7.12 -3.77
CA PRO A 191 7.83 8.40 -3.80
C PRO A 191 7.36 9.34 -2.69
N ILE A 192 8.28 10.14 -2.14
CA ILE A 192 7.95 11.13 -1.11
C ILE A 192 6.92 12.15 -1.61
N GLU A 193 6.98 12.49 -2.87
CA GLU A 193 6.07 13.41 -3.56
C GLU A 193 4.61 12.92 -3.53
N ASP A 194 4.40 11.60 -3.49
CA ASP A 194 3.06 11.04 -3.35
C ASP A 194 2.49 11.31 -1.94
N SER A 195 3.31 11.19 -0.88
CA SER A 195 2.89 11.51 0.48
C SER A 195 2.71 13.03 0.68
N GLU A 196 3.56 13.86 0.07
CA GLU A 196 3.39 15.33 0.06
C GLU A 196 2.11 15.74 -0.65
N LYS A 197 1.81 15.12 -1.79
CA LYS A 197 0.56 15.34 -2.52
C LYS A 197 -0.65 14.92 -1.69
N ALA A 198 -0.59 13.76 -1.02
CA ALA A 198 -1.67 13.28 -0.17
C ALA A 198 -1.92 14.24 1.02
N ALA A 199 -0.86 14.72 1.66
CA ALA A 199 -0.96 15.69 2.75
C ALA A 199 -1.64 17.01 2.34
N LYS A 200 -1.50 17.41 1.08
CA LYS A 200 -2.19 18.60 0.53
C LYS A 200 -3.66 18.35 0.21
N LEU A 201 -4.03 17.10 -0.07
CA LEU A 201 -5.40 16.72 -0.45
C LEU A 201 -6.28 16.36 0.75
N ILE A 202 -5.70 15.84 1.82
CA ILE A 202 -6.42 15.47 3.04
C ILE A 202 -6.52 16.70 3.95
N PRO A 203 -7.71 17.20 4.31
CA PRO A 203 -7.88 18.49 5.01
C PRO A 203 -7.14 18.62 6.35
N ASN A 204 -7.10 17.54 7.14
CA ASN A 204 -6.51 17.51 8.49
C ASN A 204 -5.26 16.63 8.56
N ALA A 205 -4.45 16.66 7.50
CA ALA A 205 -3.25 15.83 7.44
C ALA A 205 -2.00 16.53 7.95
N LYS A 206 -1.18 15.77 8.68
CA LYS A 206 0.23 16.07 8.98
C LYS A 206 1.12 15.09 8.22
N LEU A 207 2.29 15.53 7.78
CA LEU A 207 3.28 14.68 7.14
C LEU A 207 4.56 14.64 7.99
N GLU A 208 4.98 13.44 8.34
CA GLU A 208 6.23 13.16 9.04
C GLU A 208 7.21 12.44 8.10
N ILE A 209 8.37 13.02 7.87
CA ILE A 209 9.42 12.44 7.04
C ILE A 209 10.50 11.84 7.93
N VAL A 210 10.64 10.52 7.86
CA VAL A 210 11.65 9.80 8.64
C VAL A 210 12.94 9.69 7.86
N GLN A 211 14.02 10.30 8.41
CA GLN A 211 15.34 10.24 7.81
C GLN A 211 15.86 8.80 7.80
N PHE A 212 16.45 8.38 6.69
CA PHE A 212 16.93 7.01 6.43
C PHE A 212 15.83 5.93 6.47
N GLY A 213 14.57 6.34 6.64
CA GLY A 213 13.42 5.44 6.59
C GLY A 213 13.24 4.84 5.21
N ARG A 214 12.99 3.51 5.17
CA ARG A 214 12.66 2.76 3.95
C ARG A 214 11.21 2.29 4.02
N HIS A 215 10.73 1.63 2.97
CA HIS A 215 9.35 1.14 2.89
C HIS A 215 8.93 0.25 4.08
N GLY A 216 9.84 -0.52 4.64
CA GLY A 216 9.59 -1.47 5.74
C GLY A 216 10.00 -0.95 7.13
N MET A 217 9.76 0.32 7.48
CA MET A 217 10.17 0.88 8.78
C MET A 217 9.57 0.14 10.00
N HIS A 218 8.41 -0.50 9.85
CA HIS A 218 7.77 -1.26 10.94
C HIS A 218 8.61 -2.43 11.47
N PHE A 219 9.57 -2.92 10.68
CA PHE A 219 10.56 -3.91 11.13
C PHE A 219 12.01 -3.40 11.15
N GLN A 220 12.33 -2.34 10.39
CA GLN A 220 13.69 -1.78 10.34
C GLN A 220 13.93 -0.74 11.45
N LEU A 221 12.91 0.07 11.75
CA LEU A 221 12.94 1.17 12.72
C LEU A 221 11.69 1.16 13.61
N PRO A 222 11.31 0.01 14.23
CA PRO A 222 10.03 -0.14 14.92
C PRO A 222 9.87 0.85 16.06
N LYS A 223 10.93 1.16 16.81
CA LYS A 223 10.92 2.11 17.91
C LYS A 223 10.66 3.56 17.46
N ILE A 224 11.23 3.96 16.33
CA ILE A 224 11.02 5.29 15.77
C ILE A 224 9.58 5.41 15.26
N LEU A 225 9.11 4.43 14.51
CA LEU A 225 7.72 4.40 14.03
C LEU A 225 6.73 4.39 15.18
N TYR A 226 6.98 3.58 16.23
CA TYR A 226 6.13 3.53 17.41
C TYR A 226 6.05 4.90 18.10
N LYS A 227 7.19 5.58 18.33
CA LYS A 227 7.20 6.90 18.95
C LYS A 227 6.36 7.92 18.17
N ILE A 228 6.53 7.99 16.85
CA ILE A 228 5.77 8.88 15.98
C ILE A 228 4.25 8.61 16.09
N ILE A 229 3.87 7.33 16.09
CA ILE A 229 2.46 6.92 16.19
C ILE A 229 1.90 7.23 17.58
N TYR A 230 2.66 6.96 18.63
CA TYR A 230 2.30 7.26 20.02
C TYR A 230 2.06 8.76 20.22
N ASP A 231 3.01 9.61 19.80
CA ASP A 231 2.92 11.07 19.93
C ASP A 231 1.72 11.66 19.16
N PHE A 232 1.31 11.02 18.07
CA PHE A 232 0.12 11.45 17.32
C PHE A 232 -1.19 10.92 17.92
N ALA A 233 -1.15 9.72 18.50
CA ALA A 233 -2.35 9.08 19.05
C ALA A 233 -2.77 9.69 20.39
N HIS A 234 -1.84 10.25 21.17
CA HIS A 234 -2.06 10.91 22.45
C HIS A 234 -1.89 12.41 22.34
#